data_57d0ee333c7aa3734f65a3a75c07f72e
#
_entry.id   57d0ee333c7aa3734f65a3a75c07f72e
#
_cell.length_a   1.000
_cell.length_b   1.000
_cell.length_c   1.000
_cell.angle_alpha   90.00
_cell.angle_beta   90.00
_cell.angle_gamma   90.00
#
_symmetry.space_group_name_H-M   'P 1'
#
loop_
_entity.id
_entity.type
_entity.pdbx_description
1 polymer ?
#
loop_
_entity_poly.entity_id
_entity_poly.type
_entity_poly.pdbx_seq_one_letter_code
_entity_poly.pdbx_strand_id
1 'polypeptide(L)'
;MGNFLQSIIDRDPAAKSKLSLILTYPGVKAVFFHRIANFFSVAKFDLIARIISQFSRFLTGIEIHPGAKIGKNLFIDHGMGVVIGETSDIGDNVTIYHMATLGGIAPSINSNDQRNIKRHPTIGDEIVIEIGRASCRERV
;
A
#
# COMPACT_ATOMS: atom_id res chain seq x y z
N MET A 1 -14.30 -9.33 -1.54
CA MET A 1 -13.78 -8.99 -2.87
C MET A 1 -14.76 -8.17 -3.72
N GLY A 2 -16.05 -8.51 -3.76
CA GLY A 2 -17.04 -7.76 -4.55
C GLY A 2 -17.16 -6.27 -4.21
N ASN A 3 -17.12 -5.92 -2.93
CA ASN A 3 -17.21 -4.52 -2.48
C ASN A 3 -15.94 -3.71 -2.79
N PHE A 4 -14.76 -4.32 -2.74
CA PHE A 4 -13.50 -3.67 -3.07
C PHE A 4 -13.44 -3.22 -4.54
N LEU A 5 -13.72 -4.14 -5.47
CA LEU A 5 -13.73 -3.81 -6.90
C LEU A 5 -14.82 -2.80 -7.25
N GLN A 6 -15.98 -2.88 -6.59
CA GLN A 6 -17.05 -1.91 -6.80
C GLN A 6 -16.62 -0.51 -6.34
N SER A 7 -15.95 -0.41 -5.18
CA SER A 7 -15.47 0.88 -4.67
C SER A 7 -14.45 1.57 -5.61
N ILE A 8 -13.70 0.78 -6.41
CA ILE A 8 -12.81 1.34 -7.43
C ILE A 8 -13.63 1.86 -8.62
N ILE A 9 -14.62 1.09 -9.10
CA ILE A 9 -15.50 1.52 -10.19
C ILE A 9 -16.19 2.85 -9.83
N ASP A 10 -16.61 2.99 -8.57
CA ASP A 10 -17.30 4.19 -8.10
C ASP A 10 -16.36 5.43 -8.01
N ARG A 11 -15.04 5.22 -7.94
CA ARG A 11 -14.03 6.29 -7.81
C ARG A 11 -13.22 6.56 -9.07
N ASP A 12 -13.26 5.66 -10.05
CA ASP A 12 -12.50 5.79 -11.30
C ASP A 12 -13.44 5.74 -12.51
N PRO A 13 -13.65 6.88 -13.21
CA PRO A 13 -14.51 6.91 -14.40
C PRO A 13 -13.99 6.04 -15.56
N ALA A 14 -12.70 5.66 -15.57
CA ALA A 14 -12.14 4.76 -16.58
C ALA A 14 -12.40 3.28 -16.29
N ALA A 15 -12.82 2.93 -15.09
CA ALA A 15 -13.07 1.55 -14.66
C ALA A 15 -14.40 1.04 -15.21
N LYS A 16 -14.37 0.15 -16.21
CA LYS A 16 -15.56 -0.32 -16.92
C LYS A 16 -16.14 -1.63 -16.37
N SER A 17 -15.30 -2.51 -15.80
CA SER A 17 -15.74 -3.81 -15.31
C SER A 17 -14.79 -4.39 -14.27
N LYS A 18 -15.32 -5.23 -13.38
CA LYS A 18 -14.51 -5.93 -12.35
C LYS A 18 -13.45 -6.83 -12.96
N LEU A 19 -13.74 -7.47 -14.10
CA LEU A 19 -12.75 -8.31 -14.78
C LEU A 19 -11.59 -7.50 -15.34
N SER A 20 -11.88 -6.33 -15.93
CA SER A 20 -10.83 -5.41 -16.39
C SER A 20 -9.94 -4.96 -15.23
N LEU A 21 -10.51 -4.59 -14.08
CA LEU A 21 -9.74 -4.21 -12.90
C LEU A 21 -8.76 -5.30 -12.46
N ILE A 22 -9.22 -6.55 -12.36
CA ILE A 22 -8.37 -7.67 -11.94
C ILE A 22 -7.20 -7.87 -12.92
N LEU A 23 -7.46 -7.78 -14.22
CA LEU A 23 -6.47 -8.09 -15.24
C LEU A 23 -5.49 -6.94 -15.50
N THR A 24 -5.94 -5.68 -15.42
CA THR A 24 -5.18 -4.54 -15.91
C THR A 24 -4.72 -3.53 -14.86
N TYR A 25 -5.34 -3.51 -13.67
CA TYR A 25 -5.01 -2.52 -12.63
C TYR A 25 -3.87 -3.03 -11.71
N PRO A 26 -2.69 -2.41 -11.75
CA PRO A 26 -1.57 -2.82 -10.90
C PRO A 26 -1.88 -2.66 -9.40
N GLY A 27 -2.63 -1.62 -9.02
CA GLY A 27 -3.03 -1.40 -7.63
C GLY A 27 -3.88 -2.54 -7.06
N VAL A 28 -4.79 -3.11 -7.84
CA VAL A 28 -5.61 -4.27 -7.43
C VAL A 28 -4.72 -5.48 -7.14
N LYS A 29 -3.76 -5.76 -8.03
CA LYS A 29 -2.80 -6.86 -7.84
C LYS A 29 -1.91 -6.63 -6.63
N ALA A 30 -1.40 -5.41 -6.45
CA ALA A 30 -0.54 -5.06 -5.32
C ALA A 30 -1.25 -5.24 -3.98
N VAL A 31 -2.50 -4.80 -3.85
CA VAL A 31 -3.30 -5.01 -2.63
C VAL A 31 -3.56 -6.49 -2.38
N PHE A 32 -3.86 -7.27 -3.43
CA PHE A 32 -4.04 -8.71 -3.31
C PHE A 32 -2.78 -9.41 -2.78
N PHE A 33 -1.62 -9.17 -3.39
CA PHE A 33 -0.35 -9.74 -2.92
C PHE A 33 0.03 -9.26 -1.52
N HIS A 34 -0.25 -7.99 -1.20
CA HIS A 34 -0.02 -7.48 0.15
C HIS A 34 -0.83 -8.25 1.20
N ARG A 35 -2.10 -8.58 0.96
CA ARG A 35 -2.91 -9.38 1.91
C ARG A 35 -2.26 -10.73 2.20
N ILE A 36 -1.71 -11.39 1.18
CA ILE A 36 -0.99 -12.65 1.34
C ILE A 36 0.32 -12.43 2.12
N ALA A 37 1.13 -11.45 1.72
CA ALA A 37 2.39 -11.14 2.39
C ALA A 37 2.19 -10.75 3.85
N ASN A 38 1.17 -9.95 4.14
CA ASN A 38 0.83 -9.56 5.51
C ASN A 38 0.42 -10.76 6.39
N PHE A 39 -0.35 -11.71 5.84
CA PHE A 39 -0.67 -12.95 6.55
C PHE A 39 0.60 -13.69 7.00
N PHE A 40 1.58 -13.86 6.11
CA PHE A 40 2.86 -14.49 6.46
C PHE A 40 3.69 -13.66 7.44
N SER A 41 3.66 -12.35 7.33
CA SER A 41 4.35 -11.45 8.27
C SER A 41 3.77 -11.56 9.68
N VAL A 42 2.44 -11.56 9.81
CA VAL A 42 1.76 -11.76 11.10
C VAL A 42 2.08 -13.15 11.68
N ALA A 43 2.18 -14.18 10.84
CA ALA A 43 2.57 -15.54 11.23
C ALA A 43 4.09 -15.69 11.50
N LYS A 44 4.87 -14.59 11.45
CA LYS A 44 6.35 -14.57 11.69
C LYS A 44 7.18 -15.30 10.64
N PHE A 45 6.65 -15.49 9.45
CA PHE A 45 7.39 -15.98 8.28
C PHE A 45 7.93 -14.81 7.43
N ASP A 46 8.77 -13.97 8.03
CA ASP A 46 9.19 -12.68 7.47
C ASP A 46 9.88 -12.81 6.12
N LEU A 47 10.72 -13.83 5.92
CA LEU A 47 11.40 -14.06 4.64
C LEU A 47 10.39 -14.33 3.52
N ILE A 48 9.41 -15.21 3.77
CA ILE A 48 8.36 -15.54 2.79
C ILE A 48 7.53 -14.29 2.47
N ALA A 49 7.14 -13.55 3.51
CA ALA A 49 6.40 -12.30 3.37
C ALA A 49 7.15 -11.29 2.48
N ARG A 50 8.47 -11.14 2.71
CA ARG A 50 9.33 -10.24 1.91
C ARG A 50 9.48 -10.70 0.46
N ILE A 51 9.63 -12.00 0.21
CA ILE A 51 9.72 -12.54 -1.15
C ILE A 51 8.42 -12.25 -1.92
N ILE A 52 7.26 -12.49 -1.31
CA ILE A 52 5.96 -12.20 -1.94
C ILE A 52 5.82 -10.69 -2.22
N SER A 53 6.22 -9.84 -1.29
CA SER A 53 6.19 -8.38 -1.47
C SER A 53 7.09 -7.93 -2.62
N GLN A 54 8.30 -8.46 -2.74
CA GLN A 54 9.23 -8.12 -3.84
C GLN A 54 8.74 -8.65 -5.19
N PHE A 55 8.13 -9.82 -5.23
CA PHE A 55 7.47 -10.34 -6.43
C PHE A 55 6.32 -9.43 -6.88
N SER A 56 5.48 -8.99 -5.94
CA SER A 56 4.43 -8.01 -6.20
C SER A 56 4.98 -6.71 -6.79
N ARG A 57 6.05 -6.17 -6.18
CA ARG A 57 6.73 -4.97 -6.68
C ARG A 57 7.24 -5.14 -8.11
N PHE A 58 7.85 -6.26 -8.41
CA PHE A 58 8.33 -6.58 -9.77
C PHE A 58 7.19 -6.57 -10.80
N LEU A 59 6.03 -7.14 -10.44
CA LEU A 59 4.89 -7.21 -11.35
C LEU A 59 4.13 -5.88 -11.49
N THR A 60 4.11 -5.05 -10.46
CA THR A 60 3.18 -3.92 -10.37
C THR A 60 3.85 -2.55 -10.37
N GLY A 61 5.15 -2.49 -10.06
CA GLY A 61 5.86 -1.24 -9.81
C GLY A 61 5.47 -0.55 -8.49
N ILE A 62 4.73 -1.27 -7.61
CA ILE A 62 4.23 -0.78 -6.32
C ILE A 62 4.91 -1.57 -5.21
N GLU A 63 5.54 -0.85 -4.27
CA GLU A 63 6.14 -1.46 -3.09
C GLU A 63 5.23 -1.26 -1.88
N ILE A 64 4.77 -2.38 -1.31
CA ILE A 64 4.04 -2.38 -0.04
C ILE A 64 4.77 -3.32 0.92
N HIS A 65 5.28 -2.77 2.03
CA HIS A 65 5.92 -3.61 3.05
C HIS A 65 4.89 -4.55 3.68
N PRO A 66 5.23 -5.83 3.90
CA PRO A 66 4.29 -6.82 4.49
C PRO A 66 3.74 -6.41 5.86
N GLY A 67 4.51 -5.65 6.65
CA GLY A 67 4.12 -5.17 7.96
C GLY A 67 3.12 -4.00 7.96
N ALA A 68 2.90 -3.34 6.82
CA ALA A 68 1.96 -2.23 6.72
C ALA A 68 0.52 -2.68 7.02
N LYS A 69 -0.20 -1.86 7.76
CA LYS A 69 -1.63 -2.08 8.04
C LYS A 69 -2.46 -1.30 7.03
N ILE A 70 -3.33 -2.01 6.33
CA ILE A 70 -4.16 -1.43 5.26
C ILE A 70 -5.62 -1.78 5.53
N GLY A 71 -6.44 -0.75 5.66
CA GLY A 71 -7.88 -0.84 5.82
C GLY A 71 -8.60 -1.41 4.59
N LYS A 72 -9.90 -1.20 4.52
CA LYS A 72 -10.73 -1.67 3.41
C LYS A 72 -10.66 -0.70 2.23
N ASN A 73 -10.84 -1.24 1.03
CA ASN A 73 -11.05 -0.46 -0.19
C ASN A 73 -9.92 0.52 -0.53
N LEU A 74 -8.66 0.18 -0.20
CA LEU A 74 -7.51 0.96 -0.69
C LEU A 74 -7.48 0.92 -2.22
N PHE A 75 -7.58 2.07 -2.86
CA PHE A 75 -7.42 2.23 -4.30
C PHE A 75 -6.07 2.89 -4.60
N ILE A 76 -5.21 2.19 -5.33
CA ILE A 76 -3.94 2.72 -5.84
C ILE A 76 -4.12 2.92 -7.34
N ASP A 77 -4.22 4.18 -7.74
CA ASP A 77 -4.43 4.56 -9.14
C ASP A 77 -3.09 4.78 -9.86
N HIS A 78 -2.97 4.22 -11.07
CA HIS A 78 -1.73 4.09 -11.85
C HIS A 78 -0.65 3.30 -11.11
N GLY A 79 -0.25 3.69 -9.93
CA GLY A 79 0.52 2.98 -8.93
C GLY A 79 2.04 2.97 -9.12
N MET A 80 2.58 3.23 -10.30
CA MET A 80 4.02 3.20 -10.52
C MET A 80 4.76 4.09 -9.52
N GLY A 81 5.77 3.51 -8.82
CA GLY A 81 6.61 4.21 -7.87
C GLY A 81 5.95 4.52 -6.52
N VAL A 82 4.78 3.97 -6.22
CA VAL A 82 4.20 4.03 -4.87
C VAL A 82 5.04 3.18 -3.93
N VAL A 83 5.38 3.75 -2.76
CA VAL A 83 6.09 3.06 -1.69
C VAL A 83 5.34 3.22 -0.37
N ILE A 84 4.97 2.10 0.25
CA ILE A 84 4.29 2.05 1.55
C ILE A 84 5.19 1.32 2.54
N GLY A 85 5.72 2.04 3.52
CA GLY A 85 6.68 1.53 4.49
C GLY A 85 6.08 0.66 5.59
N GLU A 86 6.95 -0.04 6.32
CA GLU A 86 6.64 -1.12 7.27
C GLU A 86 5.58 -0.79 8.31
N THR A 87 5.70 0.36 8.97
CA THR A 87 4.80 0.74 10.07
C THR A 87 3.72 1.74 9.64
N SER A 88 3.47 1.84 8.32
CA SER A 88 2.34 2.63 7.80
C SER A 88 1.02 2.04 8.28
N ASP A 89 0.09 2.92 8.60
CA ASP A 89 -1.27 2.59 9.00
C ASP A 89 -2.24 3.37 8.12
N ILE A 90 -3.00 2.67 7.28
CA ILE A 90 -3.87 3.26 6.26
C ILE A 90 -5.30 2.86 6.58
N GLY A 91 -6.16 3.87 6.72
CA GLY A 91 -7.59 3.72 6.98
C GLY A 91 -8.39 3.14 5.81
N ASP A 92 -9.70 3.25 5.90
CA ASP A 92 -10.63 2.73 4.91
C ASP A 92 -10.88 3.76 3.77
N ASN A 93 -11.19 3.26 2.58
CA ASN A 93 -11.55 4.06 1.39
C ASN A 93 -10.50 5.09 0.96
N VAL A 94 -9.23 4.85 1.24
CA VAL A 94 -8.11 5.72 0.84
C VAL A 94 -7.81 5.54 -0.63
N THR A 95 -7.48 6.64 -1.31
CA THR A 95 -6.97 6.65 -2.69
C THR A 95 -5.54 7.15 -2.71
N ILE A 96 -4.65 6.45 -3.40
CA ILE A 96 -3.24 6.84 -3.54
C ILE A 96 -2.88 6.89 -5.03
N TYR A 97 -2.38 8.03 -5.49
CA TYR A 97 -1.87 8.16 -6.84
C TYR A 97 -0.40 7.73 -6.96
N HIS A 98 0.08 7.59 -8.18
CA HIS A 98 1.44 7.15 -8.48
C HIS A 98 2.52 8.05 -7.87
N MET A 99 3.73 7.50 -7.71
CA MET A 99 4.90 8.19 -7.15
C MET A 99 4.72 8.70 -5.71
N ALA A 100 3.65 8.31 -5.01
CA ALA A 100 3.46 8.66 -3.60
C ALA A 100 4.32 7.78 -2.70
N THR A 101 4.88 8.38 -1.65
CA THR A 101 5.73 7.66 -0.68
C THR A 101 5.23 7.87 0.75
N LEU A 102 4.92 6.77 1.42
CA LEU A 102 4.70 6.73 2.88
C LEU A 102 5.99 6.25 3.53
N GLY A 103 6.91 7.19 3.77
CA GLY A 103 8.27 6.95 4.21
C GLY A 103 8.46 7.03 5.72
N GLY A 104 9.61 6.51 6.18
CA GLY A 104 10.08 6.66 7.56
C GLY A 104 10.94 7.92 7.74
N ILE A 105 11.06 8.38 8.99
CA ILE A 105 11.94 9.51 9.33
C ILE A 105 13.40 9.04 9.25
N ALA A 106 14.18 9.66 8.36
CA ALA A 106 15.64 9.54 8.29
C ALA A 106 16.18 8.16 8.75
N PRO A 107 15.82 7.04 8.09
CA PRO A 107 16.12 5.70 8.59
C PRO A 107 17.62 5.39 8.63
N SER A 108 18.45 6.17 7.94
CA SER A 108 19.90 6.08 7.97
C SER A 108 20.54 6.67 9.23
N ILE A 109 19.76 7.42 10.04
CA ILE A 109 20.23 8.03 11.29
C ILE A 109 19.58 7.28 12.45
N ASN A 110 20.38 6.76 13.38
CA ASN A 110 19.91 6.02 14.56
C ASN A 110 18.97 4.85 14.20
N SER A 111 19.33 4.06 13.19
CA SER A 111 18.53 2.94 12.70
C SER A 111 18.13 1.95 13.82
N ASN A 112 19.03 1.68 14.78
CA ASN A 112 18.74 0.77 15.89
C ASN A 112 17.62 1.28 16.81
N ASP A 113 17.56 2.59 17.05
CA ASP A 113 16.55 3.22 17.90
C ASP A 113 15.18 3.27 17.21
N GLN A 114 15.16 3.11 15.88
CA GLN A 114 13.94 3.10 15.07
C GLN A 114 13.34 1.70 14.87
N ARG A 115 14.01 0.65 15.34
CA ARG A 115 13.45 -0.70 15.28
C ARG A 115 12.28 -0.82 16.26
N ASN A 116 11.23 -1.52 15.83
CA ASN A 116 10.04 -1.81 16.63
C ASN A 116 9.24 -0.58 17.10
N ILE A 117 9.49 0.60 16.50
CA ILE A 117 8.70 1.80 16.76
C ILE A 117 7.91 2.24 15.52
N LYS A 118 6.86 3.02 15.76
CA LYS A 118 6.09 3.67 14.69
C LYS A 118 6.96 4.76 14.03
N ARG A 119 7.37 4.56 12.77
CA ARG A 119 8.22 5.49 12.01
C ARG A 119 7.65 5.90 10.65
N HIS A 120 6.52 5.35 10.24
CA HIS A 120 5.82 5.69 9.00
C HIS A 120 4.48 6.36 9.32
N PRO A 121 3.90 7.10 8.36
CA PRO A 121 2.68 7.87 8.60
C PRO A 121 1.46 7.02 8.93
N THR A 122 0.49 7.66 9.57
CA THR A 122 -0.89 7.17 9.73
C THR A 122 -1.80 7.99 8.84
N ILE A 123 -2.54 7.33 7.97
CA ILE A 123 -3.49 7.91 7.03
C ILE A 123 -4.90 7.58 7.53
N GLY A 124 -5.74 8.60 7.70
CA GLY A 124 -7.13 8.43 8.10
C GLY A 124 -8.00 7.83 6.99
N ASP A 125 -9.29 7.68 7.28
CA ASP A 125 -10.26 7.20 6.31
C ASP A 125 -10.57 8.25 5.23
N GLU A 126 -10.95 7.79 4.03
CA GLU A 126 -11.42 8.64 2.92
C GLU A 126 -10.40 9.69 2.43
N ILE A 127 -9.13 9.51 2.74
CA ILE A 127 -8.05 10.43 2.33
C ILE A 127 -7.64 10.14 0.88
N VAL A 128 -7.35 11.21 0.14
CA VAL A 128 -6.71 11.15 -1.19
C VAL A 128 -5.27 11.64 -1.07
N ILE A 129 -4.32 10.79 -1.47
CA ILE A 129 -2.90 11.14 -1.54
C ILE A 129 -2.54 11.40 -2.99
N GLU A 130 -2.25 12.67 -3.27
CA GLU A 130 -1.95 13.18 -4.61
C GLU A 130 -0.62 12.66 -5.16
N ILE A 131 -0.46 12.83 -6.47
CA ILE A 131 0.71 12.42 -7.25
C ILE A 131 2.00 12.97 -6.62
N GLY A 132 2.99 12.10 -6.43
CA GLY A 132 4.33 12.49 -5.97
C GLY A 132 4.40 12.95 -4.51
N ARG A 133 3.32 12.83 -3.74
CA ARG A 133 3.33 13.19 -2.32
C ARG A 133 4.27 12.29 -1.53
N ALA A 134 5.21 12.89 -0.81
CA ALA A 134 6.02 12.21 0.19
C ALA A 134 5.54 12.59 1.59
N SER A 135 5.23 11.60 2.41
CA SER A 135 4.75 11.75 3.79
C SER A 135 5.61 10.89 4.70
N CYS A 136 6.26 11.52 5.70
CA CYS A 136 7.13 10.83 6.64
C CYS A 136 6.66 11.11 8.07
N ARG A 137 6.16 10.06 8.76
CA ARG A 137 5.70 10.11 10.16
C ARG A 137 4.70 11.24 10.50
N GLU A 138 3.92 11.70 9.57
CA GLU A 138 2.83 12.64 9.85
C GLU A 138 1.47 11.89 9.92
N ARG A 139 0.49 12.56 10.51
CA ARG A 139 -0.91 12.12 10.46
C ARG A 139 -1.60 12.92 9.35
N VAL A 140 -2.21 12.22 8.42
CA VAL A 140 -2.95 12.79 7.28
C VAL A 140 -4.39 12.32 7.29
#